data_97e875f439273f4a662dd72f19b85a86
#
_entry.id   97e875f439273f4a662dd72f19b85a86
#
_cell.length_a   1.000
_cell.length_b   1.000
_cell.length_c   1.000
_cell.angle_alpha   90.00
_cell.angle_beta   90.00
_cell.angle_gamma   90.00
#
_symmetry.space_group_name_H-M   'P 1'
#
loop_
_entity.id
_entity.type
_entity.pdbx_description
1 polymer ?
#
loop_
_entity_poly.entity_id
_entity_poly.type
_entity_poly.pdbx_seq_one_letter_code
_entity_poly.pdbx_strand_id
1 'polypeptide(L)'
;MARRGRMKSAKPRKTRPSGSRQAQPLRFAHPFFDSTPPQQRAQKGTFGRRMLEYIQGKLNPIPPVRGSGLMTLADVIGKSGSDAIAASNQITIHIAGDTGVPETDRETMQVLVADAMAKDYDPAHPETSPAFFLHVGDVIYGPGQNSYLDQFYRPNMHYPGKIVAIPGNHDGESHAKIQDFQKYFCAATQAVPPIAGSIFRQTMTQPGVYWCLDAPFLQIIGLYSNSAENPGFISGPSIGQSQKQWLVKTLSSLLAARRKGPRKALIIITHHPPFSSGGHSGSAQMLADIDDACTQAGIMPDAFFSGHAHSIQRYTRTVQFGGRTLRIPYVVTGCAGHGGQAVAPVSANKSGNPVYEFSYDGWGYTKLQVTAAAMTITSYGVDPQSTKLIDTCHADLA
;
A
#
# COMPACT_ATOMS: atom_id res chain seq x y z
N MET A 1 11.82 72.23 38.51
CA MET A 1 10.72 71.44 39.09
C MET A 1 10.65 70.09 38.34
N ALA A 2 11.18 69.04 38.92
CA ALA A 2 11.28 67.68 38.32
C ALA A 2 10.13 66.84 38.83
N ARG A 3 9.29 66.30 37.95
CA ARG A 3 8.27 65.30 38.31
C ARG A 3 8.88 63.89 38.25
N ARG A 4 8.96 63.27 39.37
CA ARG A 4 9.34 61.86 39.55
C ARG A 4 8.15 60.97 39.11
N GLY A 5 8.33 60.18 38.01
CA GLY A 5 7.42 59.12 37.61
C GLY A 5 7.60 57.88 38.49
N ARG A 6 6.53 57.39 39.11
CA ARG A 6 6.47 56.17 39.91
C ARG A 6 6.50 54.94 38.97
N MET A 7 7.58 54.16 39.08
CA MET A 7 7.64 52.81 38.50
C MET A 7 6.63 51.87 39.23
N LYS A 8 5.68 51.32 38.46
CA LYS A 8 4.82 50.25 38.96
C LYS A 8 5.61 48.93 38.94
N SER A 9 5.78 48.29 40.10
CA SER A 9 6.38 46.99 40.23
C SER A 9 5.52 45.91 39.48
N ALA A 10 6.14 45.18 38.56
CA ALA A 10 5.52 44.03 37.92
C ALA A 10 5.39 42.86 38.92
N LYS A 11 4.18 42.33 39.07
CA LYS A 11 3.94 41.12 39.88
C LYS A 11 4.66 39.92 39.25
N PRO A 12 5.28 39.04 40.04
CA PRO A 12 5.95 37.85 39.53
C PRO A 12 4.94 36.91 38.85
N ARG A 13 5.25 36.50 37.61
CA ARG A 13 4.52 35.52 36.82
C ARG A 13 4.61 34.17 37.53
N LYS A 14 3.49 33.65 38.03
CA LYS A 14 3.42 32.30 38.60
C LYS A 14 3.80 31.31 37.47
N THR A 15 4.97 30.68 37.60
CA THR A 15 5.34 29.50 36.83
C THR A 15 4.37 28.38 37.18
N ARG A 16 3.60 27.93 36.20
CA ARG A 16 2.84 26.69 36.32
C ARG A 16 3.83 25.53 36.51
N PRO A 17 3.58 24.60 37.45
CA PRO A 17 4.39 23.40 37.55
C PRO A 17 4.36 22.66 36.25
N SER A 18 5.52 22.21 35.80
CA SER A 18 5.66 21.27 34.68
C SER A 18 5.07 19.92 35.12
N GLY A 19 3.74 19.79 35.06
CA GLY A 19 3.10 18.49 35.10
C GLY A 19 3.67 17.69 33.95
N SER A 20 4.22 16.52 34.27
CA SER A 20 4.55 15.51 33.28
C SER A 20 3.39 15.43 32.27
N ARG A 21 3.64 15.82 31.02
CA ARG A 21 2.72 15.52 29.95
C ARG A 21 2.65 13.99 29.90
N GLN A 22 1.63 13.41 30.52
CA GLN A 22 1.24 12.05 30.17
C GLN A 22 1.13 12.06 28.65
N ALA A 23 1.91 11.20 28.02
CA ALA A 23 1.80 10.99 26.58
C ALA A 23 0.31 10.77 26.29
N GLN A 24 -0.29 11.73 25.60
CA GLN A 24 -1.67 11.52 25.17
C GLN A 24 -1.66 10.28 24.30
N PRO A 25 -2.55 9.31 24.51
CA PRO A 25 -2.64 8.16 23.65
C PRO A 25 -2.78 8.70 22.20
N LEU A 26 -1.96 8.16 21.32
CA LEU A 26 -1.98 8.51 19.90
C LEU A 26 -3.43 8.56 19.45
N ARG A 27 -3.92 9.73 19.05
CA ARG A 27 -5.31 9.93 18.59
C ARG A 27 -5.55 9.36 17.19
N PHE A 28 -4.57 8.62 16.68
CA PHE A 28 -4.56 8.08 15.34
C PHE A 28 -4.99 6.63 15.36
N ALA A 29 -5.78 6.28 14.37
CA ALA A 29 -6.04 4.92 13.95
C ALA A 29 -6.20 3.95 15.12
N HIS A 30 -7.40 3.79 15.57
CA HIS A 30 -7.69 2.62 16.38
C HIS A 30 -7.41 1.39 15.53
N PRO A 31 -6.48 0.50 15.95
CA PRO A 31 -6.39 -0.79 15.31
C PRO A 31 -7.78 -1.40 15.34
N PHE A 32 -8.25 -1.85 14.17
CA PHE A 32 -9.53 -2.52 14.09
C PHE A 32 -9.38 -3.94 14.63
N PHE A 33 -9.22 -4.08 15.94
CA PHE A 33 -9.18 -5.37 16.65
C PHE A 33 -10.56 -5.85 17.09
N ASP A 34 -11.59 -5.06 16.83
CA ASP A 34 -12.94 -5.42 17.19
C ASP A 34 -13.51 -6.40 16.15
N SER A 35 -13.91 -7.58 16.62
CA SER A 35 -14.52 -8.63 15.82
C SER A 35 -15.93 -8.30 15.31
N THR A 36 -16.50 -7.16 15.72
CA THR A 36 -17.83 -6.73 15.25
C THR A 36 -17.78 -6.43 13.75
N PRO A 37 -18.61 -7.06 12.92
CA PRO A 37 -18.66 -6.76 11.49
C PRO A 37 -18.83 -5.26 11.23
N PRO A 38 -18.16 -4.69 10.22
CA PRO A 38 -18.22 -3.26 9.91
C PRO A 38 -19.63 -2.73 9.71
N GLN A 39 -20.54 -3.54 9.14
CA GLN A 39 -21.95 -3.22 8.96
C GLN A 39 -22.68 -3.00 10.29
N GLN A 40 -22.37 -3.79 11.32
CA GLN A 40 -22.97 -3.65 12.65
C GLN A 40 -22.45 -2.42 13.39
N ARG A 41 -21.20 -2.01 13.15
CA ARG A 41 -20.65 -0.76 13.72
C ARG A 41 -21.26 0.47 13.10
N ALA A 42 -21.45 0.49 11.77
CA ALA A 42 -22.12 1.57 11.07
C ALA A 42 -23.58 1.75 11.57
N GLN A 43 -24.20 0.69 12.09
CA GLN A 43 -25.54 0.73 12.69
C GLN A 43 -25.55 1.27 14.13
N LYS A 44 -24.45 1.13 14.88
CA LYS A 44 -24.39 1.56 16.29
C LYS A 44 -24.21 3.07 16.50
N GLY A 45 -23.83 3.81 15.48
CA GLY A 45 -23.63 5.26 15.57
C GLY A 45 -24.16 5.98 14.34
N THR A 46 -25.28 6.67 14.47
CA THR A 46 -25.83 7.51 13.39
C THR A 46 -24.83 8.55 12.87
N PHE A 47 -23.92 9.01 13.71
CA PHE A 47 -22.86 9.96 13.32
C PHE A 47 -21.79 9.32 12.43
N GLY A 48 -21.27 8.15 12.80
CA GLY A 48 -20.28 7.42 11.98
C GLY A 48 -20.81 7.11 10.59
N ARG A 49 -22.03 6.61 10.48
CA ARG A 49 -22.68 6.32 9.19
C ARG A 49 -22.83 7.57 8.33
N ARG A 50 -23.33 8.68 8.89
CA ARG A 50 -23.50 9.95 8.16
C ARG A 50 -22.17 10.51 7.68
N MET A 51 -21.10 10.36 8.47
CA MET A 51 -19.76 10.80 8.06
C MET A 51 -19.24 9.97 6.88
N LEU A 52 -19.40 8.66 6.92
CA LEU A 52 -19.03 7.77 5.81
C LEU A 52 -19.84 8.08 4.54
N GLU A 53 -21.15 8.29 4.66
CA GLU A 53 -22.02 8.70 3.56
C GLU A 53 -21.58 10.05 2.96
N TYR A 54 -21.19 11.02 3.81
CA TYR A 54 -20.68 12.32 3.39
C TYR A 54 -19.35 12.21 2.65
N ILE A 55 -18.42 11.42 3.16
CA ILE A 55 -17.12 11.18 2.49
C ILE A 55 -17.37 10.51 1.14
N GLN A 56 -18.12 9.41 1.12
CA GLN A 56 -18.42 8.67 -0.11
C GLN A 56 -19.13 9.53 -1.15
N GLY A 57 -19.99 10.48 -0.73
CA GLY A 57 -20.68 11.40 -1.63
C GLY A 57 -19.77 12.37 -2.37
N LYS A 58 -18.52 12.55 -1.92
CA LYS A 58 -17.53 13.43 -2.54
C LYS A 58 -16.52 12.72 -3.44
N LEU A 59 -16.52 11.39 -3.44
CA LEU A 59 -15.58 10.59 -4.22
C LEU A 59 -15.98 10.55 -5.70
N ASN A 60 -14.98 10.47 -6.57
CA ASN A 60 -15.18 10.34 -7.99
C ASN A 60 -15.39 8.87 -8.39
N PRO A 61 -16.14 8.60 -9.47
CA PRO A 61 -16.26 7.27 -10.05
C PRO A 61 -14.90 6.66 -10.37
N ILE A 62 -14.74 5.38 -10.11
CA ILE A 62 -13.52 4.65 -10.44
C ILE A 62 -13.47 4.44 -11.96
N PRO A 63 -12.38 4.86 -12.64
CA PRO A 63 -12.24 4.65 -14.07
C PRO A 63 -12.29 3.17 -14.46
N PRO A 64 -12.96 2.80 -15.57
CA PRO A 64 -13.02 1.42 -16.01
C PRO A 64 -11.66 0.90 -16.49
N VAL A 65 -11.45 -0.41 -16.40
CA VAL A 65 -10.27 -1.08 -16.94
C VAL A 65 -10.42 -1.41 -18.41
N ARG A 66 -9.30 -1.53 -19.11
CA ARG A 66 -9.27 -2.06 -20.48
C ARG A 66 -9.41 -3.58 -20.47
N GLY A 67 -10.23 -4.10 -21.39
CA GLY A 67 -10.44 -5.54 -21.55
C GLY A 67 -10.95 -6.22 -20.26
N SER A 68 -10.34 -7.32 -19.89
CA SER A 68 -10.67 -8.06 -18.66
C SER A 68 -10.02 -7.49 -17.38
N GLY A 69 -9.11 -6.53 -17.51
CA GLY A 69 -8.29 -6.07 -16.39
C GLY A 69 -7.15 -7.03 -16.03
N LEU A 70 -6.92 -8.08 -16.86
CA LEU A 70 -5.85 -9.05 -16.64
C LEU A 70 -4.60 -8.67 -17.42
N MET A 71 -3.45 -8.78 -16.78
CA MET A 71 -2.11 -8.75 -17.40
C MET A 71 -1.28 -9.92 -16.89
N THR A 72 -0.26 -10.30 -17.64
CA THR A 72 0.67 -11.38 -17.30
C THR A 72 2.03 -10.81 -16.91
N LEU A 73 2.88 -11.62 -16.26
CA LEU A 73 4.26 -11.21 -16.00
C LEU A 73 5.02 -10.90 -17.31
N ALA A 74 4.71 -11.60 -18.40
CA ALA A 74 5.31 -11.33 -19.71
C ALA A 74 4.96 -9.93 -20.25
N ASP A 75 3.79 -9.38 -19.92
CA ASP A 75 3.42 -8.00 -20.27
C ASP A 75 4.26 -6.97 -19.48
N VAL A 76 4.80 -7.34 -18.34
CA VAL A 76 5.61 -6.48 -17.46
C VAL A 76 7.10 -6.57 -17.82
N ILE A 77 7.69 -7.77 -17.83
CA ILE A 77 9.14 -7.99 -17.96
C ILE A 77 9.55 -8.70 -19.26
N GLY A 78 8.60 -8.93 -20.16
CA GLY A 78 8.80 -9.69 -21.39
C GLY A 78 8.73 -11.20 -21.20
N LYS A 79 8.53 -11.92 -22.31
CA LYS A 79 8.36 -13.38 -22.29
C LYS A 79 9.59 -14.10 -21.74
N SER A 80 10.80 -13.72 -22.16
CA SER A 80 12.04 -14.37 -21.70
C SER A 80 12.24 -14.22 -20.19
N GLY A 81 11.96 -13.04 -19.62
CA GLY A 81 12.01 -12.82 -18.17
C GLY A 81 10.98 -13.66 -17.42
N SER A 82 9.75 -13.72 -17.94
CA SER A 82 8.70 -14.56 -17.35
C SER A 82 9.04 -16.06 -17.40
N ASP A 83 9.61 -16.55 -18.50
CA ASP A 83 10.03 -17.94 -18.65
C ASP A 83 11.20 -18.28 -17.69
N ALA A 84 12.16 -17.38 -17.51
CA ALA A 84 13.26 -17.54 -16.56
C ALA A 84 12.75 -17.64 -15.12
N ILE A 85 11.80 -16.79 -14.72
CA ILE A 85 11.13 -16.88 -13.41
C ILE A 85 10.41 -18.21 -13.25
N ALA A 86 9.69 -18.68 -14.28
CA ALA A 86 9.01 -19.98 -14.22
C ALA A 86 10.02 -21.14 -14.02
N ALA A 87 11.19 -21.08 -14.65
CA ALA A 87 12.24 -22.08 -14.56
C ALA A 87 12.99 -22.05 -13.21
N SER A 88 13.03 -20.90 -12.51
CA SER A 88 13.74 -20.74 -11.23
C SER A 88 13.01 -21.31 -10.04
N ASN A 89 11.73 -21.75 -10.19
CA ASN A 89 10.84 -22.25 -9.13
C ASN A 89 10.52 -21.22 -8.04
N GLN A 90 10.76 -19.95 -8.26
CA GLN A 90 10.42 -18.86 -7.34
C GLN A 90 10.22 -17.54 -8.08
N ILE A 91 9.52 -16.62 -7.43
CA ILE A 91 9.45 -15.22 -7.84
C ILE A 91 9.74 -14.34 -6.62
N THR A 92 10.57 -13.33 -6.81
CA THR A 92 10.82 -12.29 -5.81
C THR A 92 10.33 -10.95 -6.36
N ILE A 93 9.69 -10.12 -5.52
CA ILE A 93 9.29 -8.76 -5.86
C ILE A 93 9.58 -7.81 -4.70
N HIS A 94 9.81 -6.54 -5.03
CA HIS A 94 9.78 -5.46 -4.04
C HIS A 94 8.36 -4.92 -3.88
N ILE A 95 8.00 -4.51 -2.67
CA ILE A 95 6.71 -3.87 -2.36
C ILE A 95 6.98 -2.65 -1.49
N ALA A 96 6.51 -1.48 -1.90
CA ALA A 96 6.55 -0.26 -1.11
C ALA A 96 5.55 0.76 -1.65
N GLY A 97 5.18 1.74 -0.85
CA GLY A 97 4.31 2.85 -1.24
C GLY A 97 4.73 4.15 -0.60
N ASP A 98 3.94 5.20 -0.87
CA ASP A 98 4.12 6.51 -0.23
C ASP A 98 5.53 7.04 -0.49
N THR A 99 5.95 6.93 -1.76
CA THR A 99 7.30 7.30 -2.19
C THR A 99 7.42 8.77 -2.49
N GLY A 100 6.35 9.41 -2.99
CA GLY A 100 6.36 10.80 -3.40
C GLY A 100 6.72 11.75 -2.25
N VAL A 101 7.53 12.76 -2.53
CA VAL A 101 7.94 13.76 -1.57
C VAL A 101 7.90 15.13 -2.22
N PRO A 102 6.99 16.03 -1.78
CA PRO A 102 6.87 17.37 -2.39
C PRO A 102 7.97 18.35 -1.96
N GLU A 103 8.77 18.01 -0.97
CA GLU A 103 9.77 18.88 -0.36
C GLU A 103 11.18 18.33 -0.55
N THR A 104 12.10 19.18 -0.98
CA THR A 104 13.48 18.84 -1.34
C THR A 104 14.28 18.15 -0.22
N ASP A 105 13.99 18.43 1.03
CA ASP A 105 14.73 17.85 2.17
C ASP A 105 14.45 16.36 2.41
N ARG A 106 13.34 15.85 1.86
CA ARG A 106 12.92 14.45 2.00
C ARG A 106 13.23 13.58 0.78
N GLU A 107 13.52 14.20 -0.37
CA GLU A 107 13.88 13.47 -1.60
C GLU A 107 15.04 12.51 -1.37
N THR A 108 15.96 12.85 -0.46
CA THR A 108 17.11 12.00 -0.14
C THR A 108 16.70 10.61 0.37
N MET A 109 15.68 10.51 1.22
CA MET A 109 15.26 9.22 1.77
C MET A 109 14.54 8.37 0.72
N GLN A 110 13.73 8.96 -0.16
CA GLN A 110 13.13 8.27 -1.29
C GLN A 110 14.20 7.64 -2.19
N VAL A 111 15.24 8.41 -2.53
CA VAL A 111 16.37 7.92 -3.34
C VAL A 111 17.11 6.80 -2.61
N LEU A 112 17.39 6.95 -1.31
CA LEU A 112 18.08 5.93 -0.52
C LEU A 112 17.30 4.62 -0.44
N VAL A 113 15.98 4.67 -0.32
CA VAL A 113 15.14 3.46 -0.34
C VAL A 113 15.17 2.82 -1.75
N ALA A 114 15.04 3.61 -2.81
CA ALA A 114 15.13 3.11 -4.18
C ALA A 114 16.51 2.49 -4.48
N ASP A 115 17.59 3.13 -4.02
CA ASP A 115 18.96 2.62 -4.18
C ASP A 115 19.19 1.37 -3.31
N ALA A 116 18.60 1.28 -2.12
CA ALA A 116 18.65 0.07 -1.30
C ALA A 116 17.97 -1.11 -2.00
N MET A 117 16.79 -0.89 -2.58
CA MET A 117 16.09 -1.90 -3.40
C MET A 117 16.91 -2.29 -4.64
N ALA A 118 17.58 -1.33 -5.28
CA ALA A 118 18.39 -1.59 -6.46
C ALA A 118 19.58 -2.53 -6.18
N LYS A 119 20.10 -2.53 -4.96
CA LYS A 119 21.20 -3.43 -4.54
C LYS A 119 20.80 -4.91 -4.47
N ASP A 120 19.50 -5.20 -4.44
CA ASP A 120 19.00 -6.59 -4.47
C ASP A 120 19.07 -7.22 -5.87
N TYR A 121 19.42 -6.43 -6.90
CA TYR A 121 19.61 -6.95 -8.26
C TYR A 121 21.01 -7.50 -8.45
N ASP A 122 21.07 -8.77 -8.80
CA ASP A 122 22.30 -9.44 -9.22
C ASP A 122 22.16 -9.83 -10.69
N PRO A 123 22.90 -9.16 -11.61
CA PRO A 123 22.87 -9.50 -13.04
C PRO A 123 23.34 -10.92 -13.35
N ALA A 124 24.14 -11.53 -12.48
CA ALA A 124 24.60 -12.91 -12.63
C ALA A 124 23.53 -13.93 -12.22
N HIS A 125 22.59 -13.51 -11.38
CA HIS A 125 21.50 -14.34 -10.85
C HIS A 125 20.15 -13.65 -11.00
N PRO A 126 19.69 -13.39 -12.24
CA PRO A 126 18.43 -12.69 -12.49
C PRO A 126 17.21 -13.45 -11.94
N GLU A 127 17.31 -14.76 -11.80
CA GLU A 127 16.24 -15.62 -11.27
C GLU A 127 15.98 -15.41 -9.77
N THR A 128 16.97 -14.90 -9.02
CA THR A 128 16.82 -14.56 -7.59
C THR A 128 16.62 -13.08 -7.35
N SER A 129 16.87 -12.28 -8.37
CA SER A 129 16.63 -10.83 -8.36
C SER A 129 15.14 -10.52 -8.36
N PRO A 130 14.73 -9.37 -7.81
CA PRO A 130 13.31 -8.96 -7.86
C PRO A 130 12.82 -8.79 -9.30
N ALA A 131 11.72 -9.44 -9.65
CA ALA A 131 11.15 -9.38 -10.99
C ALA A 131 10.63 -7.97 -11.34
N PHE A 132 10.07 -7.28 -10.35
CA PHE A 132 9.59 -5.89 -10.47
C PHE A 132 9.39 -5.26 -9.09
N PHE A 133 9.17 -3.96 -9.07
CA PHE A 133 8.69 -3.22 -7.91
C PHE A 133 7.16 -3.05 -7.99
N LEU A 134 6.45 -3.50 -6.95
CA LEU A 134 5.02 -3.32 -6.76
C LEU A 134 4.78 -2.09 -5.87
N HIS A 135 4.35 -0.99 -6.48
CA HIS A 135 4.09 0.25 -5.79
C HIS A 135 2.64 0.30 -5.29
N VAL A 136 2.44 0.41 -3.98
CA VAL A 136 1.12 0.36 -3.36
C VAL A 136 0.45 1.74 -3.16
N GLY A 137 0.76 2.69 -4.05
CA GLY A 137 0.07 3.99 -4.12
C GLY A 137 0.82 5.14 -3.49
N ASP A 138 0.29 6.33 -3.69
CA ASP A 138 0.91 7.61 -3.37
C ASP A 138 2.29 7.74 -4.02
N VAL A 139 2.26 7.66 -5.36
CA VAL A 139 3.43 7.85 -6.21
C VAL A 139 3.87 9.31 -6.18
N ILE A 140 2.91 10.24 -6.10
CA ILE A 140 3.13 11.67 -6.04
C ILE A 140 2.25 12.33 -4.98
N TYR A 141 2.77 13.41 -4.38
CA TYR A 141 2.05 14.29 -3.46
C TYR A 141 2.02 15.72 -3.99
N GLY A 142 0.96 16.46 -3.65
CA GLY A 142 0.82 17.86 -3.99
C GLY A 142 0.61 18.15 -5.48
N PRO A 143 0.28 19.38 -5.84
CA PRO A 143 0.19 19.85 -7.21
C PRO A 143 1.57 20.24 -7.75
N GLY A 144 1.87 19.91 -9.01
CA GLY A 144 3.07 20.38 -9.69
C GLY A 144 3.16 19.84 -11.11
N GLN A 145 3.58 20.68 -12.06
CA GLN A 145 3.73 20.27 -13.45
C GLN A 145 4.72 19.14 -13.65
N ASN A 146 5.71 19.02 -12.75
CA ASN A 146 6.78 18.04 -12.84
C ASN A 146 6.69 16.96 -11.76
N SER A 147 5.55 16.81 -11.06
CA SER A 147 5.44 15.88 -9.93
C SER A 147 5.92 14.46 -10.27
N TYR A 148 5.59 13.93 -11.44
CA TYR A 148 6.09 12.61 -11.84
C TYR A 148 7.58 12.59 -12.15
N LEU A 149 8.16 13.66 -12.73
CA LEU A 149 9.60 13.74 -12.94
C LEU A 149 10.33 13.74 -11.60
N ASP A 150 9.92 14.62 -10.70
CA ASP A 150 10.65 14.89 -9.47
C ASP A 150 10.41 13.80 -8.40
N GLN A 151 9.18 13.27 -8.32
CA GLN A 151 8.78 12.34 -7.26
C GLN A 151 8.75 10.87 -7.71
N PHE A 152 8.88 10.57 -9.02
CA PHE A 152 8.87 9.20 -9.50
C PHE A 152 10.05 8.88 -10.41
N TYR A 153 10.27 9.62 -11.52
CA TYR A 153 11.30 9.25 -12.49
C TYR A 153 12.71 9.44 -11.93
N ARG A 154 13.02 10.60 -11.34
CA ARG A 154 14.33 10.91 -10.76
C ARG A 154 14.71 10.00 -9.60
N PRO A 155 13.87 9.85 -8.55
CA PRO A 155 14.24 9.01 -7.41
C PRO A 155 14.44 7.54 -7.77
N ASN A 156 13.74 7.04 -8.78
CA ASN A 156 13.84 5.67 -9.22
C ASN A 156 14.77 5.48 -10.43
N MET A 157 15.60 6.47 -10.80
CA MET A 157 16.43 6.38 -12.03
C MET A 157 17.42 5.21 -12.00
N HIS A 158 17.90 4.84 -10.81
CA HIS A 158 18.86 3.74 -10.62
C HIS A 158 18.19 2.38 -10.37
N TYR A 159 16.87 2.35 -10.14
CA TYR A 159 16.17 1.10 -9.94
C TYR A 159 16.04 0.36 -11.30
N PRO A 160 16.63 -0.85 -11.47
CA PRO A 160 16.72 -1.47 -12.78
C PRO A 160 15.42 -2.11 -13.28
N GLY A 161 14.53 -2.52 -12.36
CA GLY A 161 13.31 -3.24 -12.70
C GLY A 161 12.17 -2.35 -13.19
N LYS A 162 11.13 -2.99 -13.72
CA LYS A 162 9.84 -2.34 -13.98
C LYS A 162 9.13 -2.01 -12.68
N ILE A 163 8.26 -0.99 -12.70
CA ILE A 163 7.47 -0.56 -11.54
C ILE A 163 6.01 -0.65 -11.93
N VAL A 164 5.28 -1.58 -11.30
CA VAL A 164 3.83 -1.76 -11.42
C VAL A 164 3.16 -1.09 -10.23
N ALA A 165 2.07 -0.34 -10.42
CA ALA A 165 1.48 0.46 -9.36
C ALA A 165 -0.04 0.35 -9.28
N ILE A 166 -0.58 0.65 -8.11
CA ILE A 166 -1.96 1.14 -7.94
C ILE A 166 -1.90 2.60 -7.52
N PRO A 167 -2.92 3.42 -7.80
CA PRO A 167 -2.94 4.79 -7.30
C PRO A 167 -3.30 4.82 -5.81
N GLY A 168 -2.70 5.78 -5.08
CA GLY A 168 -3.13 6.15 -3.73
C GLY A 168 -4.17 7.27 -3.75
N ASN A 169 -4.47 7.82 -2.56
CA ASN A 169 -5.43 8.92 -2.46
C ASN A 169 -4.85 10.21 -3.05
N HIS A 170 -3.57 10.49 -2.86
CA HIS A 170 -2.92 11.68 -3.43
C HIS A 170 -2.79 11.59 -4.96
N ASP A 171 -2.62 10.42 -5.54
CA ASP A 171 -2.68 10.21 -6.99
C ASP A 171 -4.09 10.44 -7.56
N GLY A 172 -5.12 10.34 -6.75
CA GLY A 172 -6.53 10.43 -7.12
C GLY A 172 -7.28 11.66 -6.67
N GLU A 173 -6.65 12.60 -5.94
CA GLU A 173 -7.30 13.80 -5.36
C GLU A 173 -8.06 14.65 -6.37
N SER A 174 -7.67 14.63 -7.63
CA SER A 174 -8.35 15.34 -8.71
C SER A 174 -8.44 14.48 -9.96
N HIS A 175 -9.37 14.81 -10.84
CA HIS A 175 -9.50 14.15 -12.13
C HIS A 175 -8.21 14.23 -12.95
N ALA A 176 -7.51 15.36 -12.92
CA ALA A 176 -6.24 15.53 -13.63
C ALA A 176 -5.14 14.60 -13.07
N LYS A 177 -5.06 14.43 -11.76
CA LYS A 177 -4.06 13.53 -11.15
C LYS A 177 -4.29 12.07 -11.50
N ILE A 178 -5.53 11.58 -11.41
CA ILE A 178 -5.82 10.20 -11.81
C ILE A 178 -5.58 9.97 -13.30
N GLN A 179 -5.79 10.98 -14.16
CA GLN A 179 -5.43 10.91 -15.57
C GLN A 179 -3.91 10.88 -15.78
N ASP A 180 -3.15 11.62 -14.97
CA ASP A 180 -1.68 11.56 -15.01
C ASP A 180 -1.19 10.17 -14.55
N PHE A 181 -1.76 9.59 -13.50
CA PHE A 181 -1.47 8.20 -13.14
C PHE A 181 -1.74 7.26 -14.34
N GLN A 182 -2.90 7.37 -14.97
CA GLN A 182 -3.24 6.55 -16.13
C GLN A 182 -2.29 6.77 -17.31
N LYS A 183 -1.82 8.00 -17.53
CA LYS A 183 -0.85 8.33 -18.58
C LYS A 183 0.49 7.61 -18.39
N TYR A 184 0.97 7.47 -17.15
CA TYR A 184 2.28 6.89 -16.88
C TYR A 184 2.23 5.39 -16.59
N PHE A 185 1.16 4.90 -15.99
CA PHE A 185 1.03 3.48 -15.62
C PHE A 185 0.05 2.70 -16.50
N CYS A 186 -0.88 3.36 -17.16
CA CYS A 186 -1.89 2.71 -18.00
C CYS A 186 -1.81 3.15 -19.46
N ALA A 187 -0.63 3.45 -19.97
CA ALA A 187 -0.42 3.86 -21.35
C ALA A 187 -0.86 2.75 -22.35
N ALA A 188 -1.16 3.13 -23.58
CA ALA A 188 -1.50 2.16 -24.63
C ALA A 188 -0.28 1.33 -25.07
N THR A 189 0.91 1.97 -25.04
CA THR A 189 2.19 1.36 -25.41
C THR A 189 3.27 1.81 -24.44
N GLN A 190 4.30 0.99 -24.24
CA GLN A 190 5.47 1.37 -23.45
C GLN A 190 6.33 2.36 -24.23
N ALA A 191 6.60 3.51 -23.66
CA ALA A 191 7.48 4.53 -24.24
C ALA A 191 8.11 5.36 -23.11
N VAL A 192 9.29 5.92 -23.35
CA VAL A 192 9.87 6.93 -22.44
C VAL A 192 9.05 8.21 -22.62
N PRO A 193 8.34 8.69 -21.59
CA PRO A 193 7.53 9.89 -21.76
C PRO A 193 8.42 11.14 -21.80
N PRO A 194 8.02 12.20 -22.51
CA PRO A 194 8.83 13.42 -22.65
C PRO A 194 9.27 14.02 -21.31
N ILE A 195 8.46 13.91 -20.26
CA ILE A 195 8.76 14.42 -18.92
C ILE A 195 9.97 13.70 -18.28
N ALA A 196 10.24 12.44 -18.64
CA ALA A 196 11.36 11.70 -18.10
C ALA A 196 12.73 12.18 -18.65
N GLY A 197 12.74 12.99 -19.73
CA GLY A 197 13.95 13.54 -20.31
C GLY A 197 14.93 12.46 -20.74
N SER A 198 16.11 12.42 -20.11
CA SER A 198 17.16 11.42 -20.37
C SER A 198 17.04 10.14 -19.53
N ILE A 199 16.02 10.03 -18.67
CA ILE A 199 15.81 8.84 -17.84
C ILE A 199 15.10 7.77 -18.67
N PHE A 200 15.75 6.65 -18.91
CA PHE A 200 15.26 5.54 -19.75
C PHE A 200 14.21 4.66 -19.04
N ARG A 201 13.30 5.26 -18.26
CA ARG A 201 12.18 4.55 -17.67
C ARG A 201 10.93 4.74 -18.53
N GLN A 202 10.41 3.63 -19.05
CA GLN A 202 9.21 3.63 -19.87
C GLN A 202 7.95 3.71 -19.00
N THR A 203 6.86 4.17 -19.62
CA THR A 203 5.50 4.02 -19.09
C THR A 203 5.12 2.55 -18.98
N MET A 204 4.17 2.25 -18.11
CA MET A 204 3.55 0.93 -18.00
C MET A 204 2.25 0.85 -18.81
N THR A 205 1.86 -0.37 -19.16
CA THR A 205 0.67 -0.65 -19.96
C THR A 205 -0.42 -1.38 -19.15
N GLN A 206 -0.48 -1.09 -17.83
CA GLN A 206 -1.48 -1.69 -16.95
C GLN A 206 -2.90 -1.47 -17.51
N PRO A 207 -3.83 -2.44 -17.31
CA PRO A 207 -5.18 -2.33 -17.85
C PRO A 207 -5.98 -1.11 -17.33
N GLY A 208 -5.66 -0.64 -16.14
CA GLY A 208 -6.34 0.49 -15.51
C GLY A 208 -5.80 0.75 -14.11
N VAL A 209 -6.54 1.53 -13.32
CA VAL A 209 -6.22 1.87 -11.93
C VAL A 209 -6.45 0.71 -10.97
N TYR A 210 -7.11 -0.35 -11.42
CA TYR A 210 -7.20 -1.67 -10.77
C TYR A 210 -6.97 -2.75 -11.82
N TRP A 211 -6.41 -3.88 -11.41
CA TRP A 211 -5.93 -4.91 -12.34
C TRP A 211 -5.65 -6.24 -11.63
N CYS A 212 -5.50 -7.30 -12.41
CA CYS A 212 -4.97 -8.57 -11.94
C CYS A 212 -3.71 -8.92 -12.73
N LEU A 213 -2.63 -9.24 -12.04
CA LEU A 213 -1.40 -9.77 -12.61
C LEU A 213 -1.32 -11.28 -12.37
N ASP A 214 -1.20 -12.06 -13.44
CA ASP A 214 -0.89 -13.50 -13.37
C ASP A 214 0.59 -13.72 -13.68
N ALA A 215 1.31 -14.21 -12.70
CA ALA A 215 2.75 -14.55 -12.80
C ALA A 215 2.97 -16.04 -12.46
N PRO A 216 4.13 -16.64 -12.77
CA PRO A 216 4.55 -17.89 -12.15
C PRO A 216 4.52 -17.77 -10.61
N PHE A 217 3.95 -18.76 -9.93
CA PHE A 217 3.83 -18.85 -8.46
C PHE A 217 2.96 -17.79 -7.78
N LEU A 218 2.62 -16.67 -8.44
CA LEU A 218 2.02 -15.49 -7.82
C LEU A 218 0.90 -14.91 -8.68
N GLN A 219 -0.23 -14.57 -8.03
CA GLN A 219 -1.31 -13.78 -8.60
C GLN A 219 -1.53 -12.54 -7.72
N ILE A 220 -1.59 -11.36 -8.31
CA ILE A 220 -1.77 -10.10 -7.59
C ILE A 220 -3.02 -9.40 -8.10
N ILE A 221 -3.93 -9.05 -7.20
CA ILE A 221 -5.06 -8.17 -7.49
C ILE A 221 -4.75 -6.80 -6.89
N GLY A 222 -4.54 -5.81 -7.75
CA GLY A 222 -4.43 -4.41 -7.37
C GLY A 222 -5.78 -3.73 -7.43
N LEU A 223 -6.18 -3.06 -6.35
CA LEU A 223 -7.44 -2.33 -6.23
C LEU A 223 -7.18 -0.85 -5.95
N TYR A 224 -7.95 0.02 -6.58
CA TYR A 224 -7.95 1.43 -6.27
C TYR A 224 -8.91 1.70 -5.12
N SER A 225 -8.37 2.10 -3.97
CA SER A 225 -9.14 2.36 -2.75
C SER A 225 -9.65 3.81 -2.62
N ASN A 226 -9.62 4.54 -3.73
CA ASN A 226 -10.13 5.90 -3.94
C ASN A 226 -9.34 7.01 -3.24
N SER A 227 -9.79 8.26 -3.41
CA SER A 227 -9.10 9.48 -3.04
C SER A 227 -9.52 10.07 -1.69
N ALA A 228 -10.27 9.32 -0.87
CA ALA A 228 -10.55 9.75 0.50
C ALA A 228 -9.26 9.77 1.33
N GLU A 229 -9.11 10.76 2.20
CA GLU A 229 -8.01 10.76 3.16
C GLU A 229 -8.12 9.56 4.13
N ASN A 230 -9.31 9.28 4.61
CA ASN A 230 -9.67 8.13 5.46
C ASN A 230 -11.20 7.97 5.50
N PRO A 231 -11.68 6.75 5.50
CA PRO A 231 -11.07 5.48 5.12
C PRO A 231 -11.10 5.25 3.61
N GLY A 232 -10.43 4.20 3.12
CA GLY A 232 -10.52 3.76 1.73
C GLY A 232 -11.84 3.07 1.38
N PHE A 233 -12.22 3.10 0.10
CA PHE A 233 -13.43 2.48 -0.45
C PHE A 233 -13.17 1.91 -1.84
N ILE A 234 -13.67 0.71 -2.13
CA ILE A 234 -13.63 0.08 -3.46
C ILE A 234 -14.99 0.02 -4.14
N SER A 235 -16.05 0.34 -3.40
CA SER A 235 -17.42 0.44 -3.87
C SER A 235 -18.20 1.48 -3.06
N GLY A 236 -19.26 2.03 -3.65
CA GLY A 236 -20.10 3.01 -2.96
C GLY A 236 -21.03 3.79 -3.89
N PRO A 237 -21.88 4.67 -3.34
CA PRO A 237 -22.86 5.40 -4.14
C PRO A 237 -22.27 6.26 -5.24
N SER A 238 -21.17 6.97 -4.97
CA SER A 238 -20.52 7.86 -5.94
C SER A 238 -19.46 7.19 -6.79
N ILE A 239 -18.73 6.23 -6.22
CA ILE A 239 -17.64 5.51 -6.92
C ILE A 239 -18.16 4.33 -7.75
N GLY A 240 -19.40 3.91 -7.53
CA GLY A 240 -20.02 2.79 -8.25
C GLY A 240 -19.67 1.41 -7.66
N GLN A 241 -20.15 0.37 -8.35
CA GLN A 241 -19.96 -1.03 -7.95
C GLN A 241 -19.06 -1.82 -8.92
N SER A 242 -18.60 -1.19 -9.99
CA SER A 242 -17.93 -1.88 -11.10
C SER A 242 -16.66 -2.60 -10.66
N GLN A 243 -15.83 -1.97 -9.81
CA GLN A 243 -14.59 -2.58 -9.32
C GLN A 243 -14.89 -3.80 -8.43
N LYS A 244 -15.87 -3.71 -7.51
CA LYS A 244 -16.27 -4.84 -6.66
C LYS A 244 -16.84 -6.01 -7.49
N GLN A 245 -17.68 -5.72 -8.48
CA GLN A 245 -18.22 -6.73 -9.39
C GLN A 245 -17.11 -7.38 -10.24
N TRP A 246 -16.15 -6.57 -10.72
CA TRP A 246 -14.97 -7.07 -11.41
C TRP A 246 -14.13 -7.96 -10.49
N LEU A 247 -13.93 -7.58 -9.23
CA LEU A 247 -13.20 -8.37 -8.23
C LEU A 247 -13.81 -9.76 -8.05
N VAL A 248 -15.14 -9.85 -7.88
CA VAL A 248 -15.86 -11.14 -7.77
C VAL A 248 -15.61 -12.02 -9.00
N LYS A 249 -15.74 -11.46 -10.22
CA LYS A 249 -15.51 -12.19 -11.48
C LYS A 249 -14.07 -12.67 -11.59
N THR A 250 -13.11 -11.80 -11.26
CA THR A 250 -11.68 -12.11 -11.32
C THR A 250 -11.34 -13.23 -10.34
N LEU A 251 -11.74 -13.11 -9.08
CA LEU A 251 -11.52 -14.14 -8.06
C LEU A 251 -12.13 -15.49 -8.45
N SER A 252 -13.35 -15.49 -9.00
CA SER A 252 -14.00 -16.71 -9.49
C SER A 252 -13.20 -17.36 -10.64
N SER A 253 -12.64 -16.56 -11.55
CA SER A 253 -11.79 -17.05 -12.64
C SER A 253 -10.47 -17.62 -12.11
N LEU A 254 -9.85 -16.98 -11.11
CA LEU A 254 -8.63 -17.47 -10.45
C LEU A 254 -8.88 -18.79 -9.72
N LEU A 255 -10.02 -18.93 -9.03
CA LEU A 255 -10.40 -20.21 -8.41
C LEU A 255 -10.57 -21.31 -9.45
N ALA A 256 -11.22 -21.01 -10.58
CA ALA A 256 -11.39 -21.98 -11.67
C ALA A 256 -10.04 -22.41 -12.28
N ALA A 257 -9.09 -21.47 -12.42
CA ALA A 257 -7.74 -21.75 -12.88
C ALA A 257 -6.95 -22.59 -11.84
N ARG A 258 -7.05 -22.26 -10.55
CA ARG A 258 -6.41 -23.00 -9.43
C ARG A 258 -6.86 -24.46 -9.36
N ARG A 259 -8.11 -24.77 -9.74
CA ARG A 259 -8.64 -26.15 -9.78
C ARG A 259 -8.07 -26.99 -10.94
N LYS A 260 -7.51 -26.34 -11.95
CA LYS A 260 -7.01 -27.01 -13.19
C LYS A 260 -5.50 -27.02 -13.31
N GLY A 261 -4.81 -26.22 -12.51
CA GLY A 261 -3.36 -26.03 -12.58
C GLY A 261 -2.70 -25.94 -11.20
N PRO A 262 -1.40 -25.65 -11.17
CA PRO A 262 -0.68 -25.49 -9.92
C PRO A 262 -1.24 -24.31 -9.11
N ARG A 263 -1.20 -24.46 -7.79
CA ARG A 263 -1.56 -23.37 -6.88
C ARG A 263 -0.54 -22.24 -7.00
N LYS A 264 -1.04 -21.04 -7.08
CA LYS A 264 -0.24 -19.80 -6.98
C LYS A 264 -0.69 -19.05 -5.73
N ALA A 265 0.22 -18.33 -5.09
CA ALA A 265 -0.14 -17.40 -4.02
C ALA A 265 -1.07 -16.31 -4.58
N LEU A 266 -2.13 -15.99 -3.88
CA LEU A 266 -3.04 -14.90 -4.21
C LEU A 266 -2.81 -13.73 -3.25
N ILE A 267 -2.39 -12.59 -3.79
CA ILE A 267 -2.15 -11.36 -3.04
C ILE A 267 -3.21 -10.34 -3.45
N ILE A 268 -3.79 -9.65 -2.47
CA ILE A 268 -4.60 -8.45 -2.72
C ILE A 268 -3.84 -7.24 -2.20
N ILE A 269 -3.83 -6.18 -3.00
CA ILE A 269 -3.22 -4.91 -2.60
C ILE A 269 -4.24 -3.77 -2.72
N THR A 270 -4.21 -2.86 -1.75
CA THR A 270 -4.89 -1.55 -1.78
C THR A 270 -3.95 -0.49 -1.24
N HIS A 271 -4.17 0.78 -1.57
CA HIS A 271 -3.39 1.84 -0.94
C HIS A 271 -3.78 1.99 0.54
N HIS A 272 -5.06 2.23 0.84
CA HIS A 272 -5.53 2.29 2.22
C HIS A 272 -5.44 0.94 2.91
N PRO A 273 -4.91 0.86 4.15
CA PRO A 273 -4.81 -0.39 4.88
C PRO A 273 -6.18 -0.82 5.44
N PRO A 274 -6.51 -2.12 5.43
CA PRO A 274 -7.63 -2.65 6.21
C PRO A 274 -7.46 -2.46 7.72
N PHE A 275 -6.22 -2.59 8.20
CA PHE A 275 -5.83 -2.44 9.61
C PHE A 275 -4.66 -1.48 9.72
N SER A 276 -4.69 -0.60 10.73
CA SER A 276 -3.58 0.30 11.02
C SER A 276 -3.54 0.64 12.52
N SER A 277 -2.33 0.78 13.05
CA SER A 277 -2.05 1.14 14.45
C SER A 277 -1.32 2.48 14.58
N GLY A 278 -1.31 3.29 13.54
CA GLY A 278 -0.69 4.62 13.56
C GLY A 278 -0.70 5.27 12.18
N GLY A 279 -0.55 6.57 12.17
CA GLY A 279 -0.65 7.40 10.99
C GLY A 279 -2.09 7.58 10.55
N HIS A 280 -2.55 6.73 9.66
CA HIS A 280 -3.92 6.74 9.12
C HIS A 280 -4.76 5.58 9.66
N SER A 281 -6.09 5.70 9.58
CA SER A 281 -7.01 4.69 10.11
C SER A 281 -7.12 3.46 9.21
N GLY A 282 -7.54 2.34 9.80
CA GLY A 282 -7.96 1.17 9.02
C GLY A 282 -9.26 1.44 8.25
N SER A 283 -9.52 0.63 7.21
CA SER A 283 -10.62 0.76 6.25
C SER A 283 -11.57 -0.43 6.33
N ALA A 284 -12.38 -0.46 7.40
CA ALA A 284 -13.22 -1.60 7.72
C ALA A 284 -14.33 -1.89 6.67
N GLN A 285 -14.93 -0.84 6.07
CA GLN A 285 -15.94 -1.01 5.03
C GLN A 285 -15.32 -1.60 3.76
N MET A 286 -14.15 -1.12 3.38
CA MET A 286 -13.39 -1.67 2.24
C MET A 286 -13.05 -3.14 2.48
N LEU A 287 -12.59 -3.49 3.67
CA LEU A 287 -12.32 -4.89 4.04
C LEU A 287 -13.59 -5.74 3.93
N ALA A 288 -14.74 -5.25 4.39
CA ALA A 288 -16.00 -5.96 4.29
C ALA A 288 -16.41 -6.19 2.83
N ASP A 289 -16.19 -5.22 1.95
CA ASP A 289 -16.46 -5.36 0.51
C ASP A 289 -15.54 -6.39 -0.16
N ILE A 290 -14.27 -6.44 0.25
CA ILE A 290 -13.31 -7.44 -0.22
C ILE A 290 -13.66 -8.83 0.29
N ASP A 291 -13.98 -8.95 1.58
CA ASP A 291 -14.39 -10.22 2.20
C ASP A 291 -15.67 -10.79 1.55
N ASP A 292 -16.64 -9.92 1.27
CA ASP A 292 -17.85 -10.29 0.54
C ASP A 292 -17.54 -10.81 -0.86
N ALA A 293 -16.67 -10.12 -1.60
CA ALA A 293 -16.24 -10.57 -2.93
C ALA A 293 -15.49 -11.91 -2.86
N CYS A 294 -14.61 -12.09 -1.89
CA CYS A 294 -13.89 -13.36 -1.65
C CYS A 294 -14.86 -14.49 -1.30
N THR A 295 -15.87 -14.20 -0.48
CA THR A 295 -16.90 -15.18 -0.07
C THR A 295 -17.75 -15.61 -1.26
N GLN A 296 -18.22 -14.65 -2.06
CA GLN A 296 -18.99 -14.93 -3.28
C GLN A 296 -18.19 -15.76 -4.28
N ALA A 297 -16.91 -15.47 -4.44
CA ALA A 297 -16.02 -16.19 -5.35
C ALA A 297 -15.52 -17.53 -4.82
N GLY A 298 -15.58 -17.78 -3.51
CA GLY A 298 -15.12 -19.00 -2.87
C GLY A 298 -13.59 -19.10 -2.72
N ILE A 299 -12.88 -17.96 -2.62
CA ILE A 299 -11.43 -17.91 -2.48
C ILE A 299 -10.98 -16.72 -1.63
N MET A 300 -10.06 -16.96 -0.70
CA MET A 300 -9.41 -15.93 0.12
C MET A 300 -7.97 -15.67 -0.35
N PRO A 301 -7.43 -14.45 -0.14
CA PRO A 301 -6.03 -14.17 -0.40
C PRO A 301 -5.11 -14.89 0.60
N ASP A 302 -3.88 -15.11 0.17
CA ASP A 302 -2.81 -15.67 1.01
C ASP A 302 -2.04 -14.57 1.77
N ALA A 303 -2.02 -13.34 1.24
CA ALA A 303 -1.52 -12.15 1.93
C ALA A 303 -2.20 -10.88 1.42
N PHE A 304 -2.05 -9.80 2.20
CA PHE A 304 -2.57 -8.47 1.88
C PHE A 304 -1.48 -7.42 2.10
N PHE A 305 -1.29 -6.50 1.12
CA PHE A 305 -0.35 -5.39 1.27
C PHE A 305 -1.03 -4.05 1.03
N SER A 306 -0.55 -3.02 1.73
CA SER A 306 -1.07 -1.66 1.63
C SER A 306 0.01 -0.62 1.95
N GLY A 307 -0.27 0.65 1.64
CA GLY A 307 0.51 1.82 1.99
C GLY A 307 -0.24 2.74 2.94
N HIS A 308 -0.25 4.05 2.63
CA HIS A 308 -1.04 5.12 3.25
C HIS A 308 -0.64 5.48 4.69
N ALA A 309 -0.51 4.52 5.59
CA ALA A 309 0.10 4.75 6.90
C ALA A 309 1.63 4.66 6.74
N HIS A 310 2.32 5.81 6.90
CA HIS A 310 3.74 5.95 6.61
C HIS A 310 4.63 5.23 7.62
N SER A 311 4.57 3.90 7.56
CA SER A 311 5.22 2.98 8.50
C SER A 311 5.25 1.57 7.90
N ILE A 312 5.98 0.66 8.53
CA ILE A 312 5.81 -0.78 8.30
C ILE A 312 5.07 -1.36 9.48
N GLN A 313 3.95 -2.05 9.20
CA GLN A 313 3.16 -2.73 10.21
C GLN A 313 2.79 -4.11 9.70
N ARG A 314 2.76 -5.10 10.58
CA ARG A 314 2.28 -6.44 10.23
C ARG A 314 1.25 -6.95 11.23
N TYR A 315 0.19 -7.51 10.66
CA TYR A 315 -0.92 -8.16 11.36
C TYR A 315 -1.10 -9.55 10.82
N THR A 316 -1.55 -10.49 11.66
CA THR A 316 -2.06 -11.78 11.22
C THR A 316 -3.56 -11.89 11.52
N ARG A 317 -4.35 -11.98 10.47
CA ARG A 317 -5.80 -12.19 10.58
C ARG A 317 -6.12 -13.67 10.47
N THR A 318 -6.85 -14.20 11.44
CA THR A 318 -7.39 -15.55 11.42
C THR A 318 -8.81 -15.52 10.83
N VAL A 319 -9.05 -16.32 9.79
CA VAL A 319 -10.34 -16.41 9.10
C VAL A 319 -10.75 -17.88 8.98
N GLN A 320 -12.02 -18.18 9.33
CA GLN A 320 -12.63 -19.48 9.04
C GLN A 320 -13.21 -19.45 7.63
N PHE A 321 -12.70 -20.25 6.72
CA PHE A 321 -13.13 -20.24 5.33
C PHE A 321 -13.03 -21.62 4.69
N GLY A 322 -14.10 -22.08 4.05
CA GLY A 322 -14.13 -23.38 3.39
C GLY A 322 -13.79 -24.56 4.31
N GLY A 323 -14.19 -24.50 5.58
CA GLY A 323 -13.89 -25.53 6.59
C GLY A 323 -12.44 -25.52 7.11
N ARG A 324 -11.64 -24.49 6.75
CA ARG A 324 -10.23 -24.36 7.16
C ARG A 324 -10.01 -23.08 7.97
N THR A 325 -9.04 -23.10 8.84
CA THR A 325 -8.53 -21.92 9.53
C THR A 325 -7.38 -21.33 8.72
N LEU A 326 -7.58 -20.13 8.16
CA LEU A 326 -6.57 -19.40 7.42
C LEU A 326 -5.91 -18.36 8.32
N ARG A 327 -4.60 -18.22 8.24
CA ARG A 327 -3.82 -17.17 8.91
C ARG A 327 -3.20 -16.29 7.84
N ILE A 328 -3.80 -15.13 7.61
CA ILE A 328 -3.48 -14.24 6.49
C ILE A 328 -2.66 -13.06 7.02
N PRO A 329 -1.41 -12.86 6.58
CA PRO A 329 -0.64 -11.67 6.89
C PRO A 329 -1.20 -10.46 6.14
N TYR A 330 -1.36 -9.35 6.88
CA TYR A 330 -1.69 -8.02 6.39
C TYR A 330 -0.50 -7.11 6.69
N VAL A 331 0.13 -6.60 5.65
CA VAL A 331 1.35 -5.79 5.76
C VAL A 331 1.08 -4.38 5.25
N VAL A 332 1.34 -3.39 6.07
CA VAL A 332 1.47 -1.99 5.67
C VAL A 332 2.93 -1.73 5.34
N THR A 333 3.21 -1.12 4.20
CA THR A 333 4.56 -0.78 3.72
C THR A 333 4.54 0.58 3.01
N GLY A 334 4.11 1.61 3.75
CA GLY A 334 3.87 2.99 3.27
C GLY A 334 4.96 3.99 3.64
N CYS A 335 6.22 3.59 3.70
CA CYS A 335 7.28 4.47 4.20
C CYS A 335 8.50 4.55 3.28
N ALA A 336 8.31 4.49 1.96
CA ALA A 336 9.43 4.45 1.03
C ALA A 336 9.94 5.85 0.58
N GLY A 337 9.37 6.93 1.14
CA GLY A 337 9.81 8.29 0.79
C GLY A 337 9.18 9.32 1.69
N HIS A 338 7.88 9.44 1.69
CA HIS A 338 7.15 10.33 2.59
C HIS A 338 7.44 9.95 4.05
N GLY A 339 7.77 10.92 4.89
CA GLY A 339 8.34 10.69 6.24
C GLY A 339 7.54 9.76 7.12
N GLY A 340 8.22 9.03 7.97
CA GLY A 340 7.63 8.10 8.92
C GLY A 340 6.60 8.76 9.85
N GLN A 341 5.55 8.03 10.15
CA GLN A 341 4.51 8.42 11.11
C GLN A 341 4.59 7.53 12.33
N ALA A 342 4.36 8.14 13.50
CA ALA A 342 4.36 7.39 14.75
C ALA A 342 3.33 6.26 14.75
N VAL A 343 3.72 5.08 15.16
CA VAL A 343 2.88 3.90 15.30
C VAL A 343 2.73 3.52 16.78
N ALA A 344 1.60 2.90 17.12
CA ALA A 344 1.44 2.33 18.43
C ALA A 344 2.44 1.17 18.61
N PRO A 345 3.09 1.06 19.79
CA PRO A 345 3.99 -0.07 20.05
C PRO A 345 3.20 -1.39 20.06
N VAL A 346 3.85 -2.45 19.59
CA VAL A 346 3.27 -3.80 19.68
C VAL A 346 3.15 -4.19 21.15
N SER A 347 1.94 -4.55 21.58
CA SER A 347 1.71 -5.04 22.94
C SER A 347 2.36 -6.41 23.13
N ALA A 348 2.91 -6.63 24.34
CA ALA A 348 3.36 -7.97 24.74
C ALA A 348 2.23 -9.00 24.75
N ASN A 349 0.99 -8.56 24.96
CA ASN A 349 -0.21 -9.40 24.86
C ASN A 349 -0.72 -9.37 23.40
N LYS A 350 -0.33 -10.38 22.61
CA LYS A 350 -0.77 -10.58 21.22
C LYS A 350 -2.15 -11.22 21.17
N SER A 351 -3.14 -10.57 21.76
CA SER A 351 -4.55 -11.01 21.69
C SER A 351 -5.33 -10.25 20.62
N GLY A 352 -6.44 -10.84 20.17
CA GLY A 352 -7.34 -10.23 19.19
C GLY A 352 -7.26 -10.86 17.79
N ASN A 353 -8.11 -10.36 16.91
CA ASN A 353 -8.11 -10.74 15.49
C ASN A 353 -8.46 -9.51 14.65
N PRO A 354 -7.48 -8.97 13.91
CA PRO A 354 -6.12 -9.49 13.70
C PRO A 354 -5.21 -9.32 14.91
N VAL A 355 -4.20 -10.18 15.00
CA VAL A 355 -3.08 -10.00 15.91
C VAL A 355 -2.13 -8.97 15.31
N TYR A 356 -1.79 -7.93 16.08
CA TYR A 356 -0.77 -6.94 15.70
C TYR A 356 0.61 -7.45 16.11
N GLU A 357 1.48 -7.72 15.14
CA GLU A 357 2.71 -8.49 15.40
C GLU A 357 3.99 -7.68 15.27
N PHE A 358 4.00 -6.65 14.42
CA PHE A 358 5.20 -5.84 14.16
C PHE A 358 4.85 -4.40 13.78
N SER A 359 5.74 -3.46 14.13
CA SER A 359 5.70 -2.07 13.68
C SER A 359 7.08 -1.43 13.62
N TYR A 360 7.23 -0.50 12.65
CA TYR A 360 8.42 0.29 12.44
C TYR A 360 8.02 1.64 11.84
N ASP A 361 8.51 2.74 12.41
CA ASP A 361 8.14 4.13 12.06
C ASP A 361 9.20 4.86 11.21
N GLY A 362 10.25 4.14 10.77
CA GLY A 362 11.28 4.67 9.85
C GLY A 362 10.98 4.40 8.39
N TRP A 363 11.92 4.74 7.52
CA TRP A 363 11.85 4.47 6.09
C TRP A 363 12.21 3.03 5.77
N GLY A 364 11.62 2.48 4.72
CA GLY A 364 11.90 1.11 4.34
C GLY A 364 11.05 0.57 3.20
N TYR A 365 11.22 -0.72 2.95
CA TYR A 365 10.51 -1.47 1.92
C TYR A 365 10.31 -2.93 2.36
N THR A 366 9.48 -3.64 1.63
CA THR A 366 9.23 -5.08 1.84
C THR A 366 9.63 -5.87 0.61
N LYS A 367 10.20 -7.05 0.81
CA LYS A 367 10.49 -8.04 -0.22
C LYS A 367 9.59 -9.25 -0.02
N LEU A 368 8.89 -9.65 -1.07
CA LEU A 368 8.09 -10.85 -1.10
C LEU A 368 8.76 -11.88 -2.01
N GLN A 369 9.05 -13.05 -1.47
CA GLN A 369 9.50 -14.22 -2.21
C GLN A 369 8.42 -15.30 -2.17
N VAL A 370 8.09 -15.87 -3.31
CA VAL A 370 7.05 -16.89 -3.44
C VAL A 370 7.59 -18.08 -4.22
N THR A 371 7.35 -19.26 -3.68
CA THR A 371 7.54 -20.56 -4.34
C THR A 371 6.19 -21.25 -4.52
N ALA A 372 6.17 -22.45 -5.06
CA ALA A 372 4.95 -23.25 -5.12
C ALA A 372 4.39 -23.66 -3.74
N ALA A 373 5.24 -23.69 -2.70
CA ALA A 373 4.90 -24.21 -1.37
C ALA A 373 4.69 -23.11 -0.31
N ALA A 374 5.38 -21.97 -0.43
CA ALA A 374 5.43 -20.98 0.63
C ALA A 374 5.68 -19.57 0.13
N MET A 375 5.36 -18.60 0.99
CA MET A 375 5.74 -17.20 0.87
C MET A 375 6.66 -16.80 2.02
N THR A 376 7.66 -15.98 1.70
CA THR A 376 8.48 -15.27 2.68
C THR A 376 8.32 -13.77 2.46
N ILE A 377 7.87 -13.07 3.48
CA ILE A 377 7.70 -11.62 3.52
C ILE A 377 8.79 -11.07 4.42
N THR A 378 9.70 -10.26 3.88
CA THR A 378 10.84 -9.70 4.61
C THR A 378 10.81 -8.19 4.50
N SER A 379 10.80 -7.48 5.63
CA SER A 379 10.82 -6.02 5.67
C SER A 379 12.20 -5.49 6.04
N TYR A 380 12.61 -4.40 5.41
CA TYR A 380 13.89 -3.75 5.58
C TYR A 380 13.69 -2.30 5.98
N GLY A 381 14.37 -1.89 7.05
CA GLY A 381 14.53 -0.49 7.42
C GLY A 381 15.74 0.10 6.71
N VAL A 382 15.61 1.32 6.22
CA VAL A 382 16.66 2.06 5.50
C VAL A 382 16.96 3.35 6.25
N ASP A 383 18.22 3.55 6.57
CA ASP A 383 18.76 4.80 7.08
C ASP A 383 19.95 5.26 6.22
N PRO A 384 20.46 6.50 6.35
CA PRO A 384 21.56 6.98 5.51
C PRO A 384 22.84 6.14 5.55
N GLN A 385 23.05 5.33 6.59
CA GLN A 385 24.25 4.52 6.76
C GLN A 385 24.02 3.04 6.47
N SER A 386 22.77 2.55 6.53
CA SER A 386 22.54 1.11 6.46
C SER A 386 21.15 0.72 5.99
N THR A 387 21.06 -0.50 5.49
CA THR A 387 19.79 -1.23 5.28
C THR A 387 19.78 -2.43 6.21
N LYS A 388 18.75 -2.57 7.04
CA LYS A 388 18.64 -3.61 8.06
C LYS A 388 17.37 -4.42 7.86
N LEU A 389 17.48 -5.73 7.98
CA LEU A 389 16.32 -6.60 8.14
C LEU A 389 15.64 -6.28 9.48
N ILE A 390 14.35 -5.96 9.46
CA ILE A 390 13.59 -5.56 10.65
C ILE A 390 12.45 -6.51 10.98
N ASP A 391 11.89 -7.23 9.99
CA ASP A 391 10.84 -8.22 10.21
C ASP A 391 10.88 -9.33 9.15
N THR A 392 10.47 -10.54 9.53
CA THR A 392 10.28 -11.66 8.60
C THR A 392 9.05 -12.45 8.99
N CYS A 393 8.24 -12.78 8.00
CA CYS A 393 7.05 -13.62 8.13
C CYS A 393 7.08 -14.72 7.07
N HIS A 394 6.79 -15.95 7.48
CA HIS A 394 6.63 -17.11 6.59
C HIS A 394 5.16 -17.54 6.59
N ALA A 395 4.65 -17.90 5.42
CA ALA A 395 3.31 -18.44 5.27
C ALA A 395 3.33 -19.60 4.28
N ASP A 396 2.87 -20.76 4.72
CA ASP A 396 2.72 -21.93 3.86
C ASP A 396 1.53 -21.76 2.91
N LEU A 397 1.71 -22.18 1.68
CA LEU A 397 0.68 -22.21 0.64
C LEU A 397 0.04 -23.61 0.63
N ALA A 398 -0.81 -23.89 1.60
CA ALA A 398 -1.46 -25.20 1.73
C ALA A 398 -2.70 -25.36 0.84
#